data_309a48d27c1ac503592c0ae7adf7fda1
#
_entry.id   309a48d27c1ac503592c0ae7adf7fda1
#
_cell.length_a   1.000
_cell.length_b   1.000
_cell.length_c   1.000
_cell.angle_alpha   90.00
_cell.angle_beta   90.00
_cell.angle_gamma   90.00
#
_symmetry.space_group_name_H-M   'P 1'
#
loop_
_entity.id
_entity.type
_entity.pdbx_description
1 polymer ?
#
loop_
_entity_poly.entity_id
_entity_poly.type
_entity_poly.pdbx_seq_one_letter_code
_entity_poly.pdbx_strand_id
1 'polypeptide(L)'
;MNTSSSIPMNRAAQHLWLAVAAVGLATFSVVTTEMLPVGLLNPIADTLNTSTGTAGLMISLPALLAALFAPLVVIVSGGIDRRRILCGLLTLLVIANIASALAPNIGWMLAARVLVGFCMGGIWAIAGGLAARLVPEHAIGLATSIIFGGVAAASVLGVPFGALIGDVVGWRWAFGGMAMFSGLVLMLHLAVIPALPVAHSVTVHQFGKQLTNRKLQVGLILTLLLVAGHFMAFTFVRPLLLSVSGFEVRWIGALLFAYGIAGIVGNFLAGLIAAKRTALALMAIALGLLLTPILFLTIGASHIGGGVTLLAWGLAYGGVSVGLMTWMMKAAPHAVEIAAALYVGVFNIGIALGSWTGGQVVDSAGLITTLWLAGGCAAVALLLSLSMTRIENNKIG
;
A
#
# COMPACT_ATOMS: atom_id res chain seq x y z
N MET A 1 35.54 -34.62 -9.52
CA MET A 1 34.36 -34.91 -8.65
C MET A 1 34.40 -33.96 -7.46
N ASN A 2 33.75 -32.80 -7.57
CA ASN A 2 33.63 -31.85 -6.46
C ASN A 2 32.25 -32.06 -5.87
N THR A 3 32.17 -32.75 -4.76
CA THR A 3 30.96 -32.82 -3.92
C THR A 3 30.81 -31.49 -3.21
N SER A 4 29.88 -30.66 -3.67
CA SER A 4 29.41 -29.51 -2.93
C SER A 4 28.75 -29.98 -1.63
N SER A 5 29.49 -29.91 -0.53
CA SER A 5 28.95 -30.10 0.82
C SER A 5 27.98 -28.98 1.11
N SER A 6 26.68 -29.27 1.02
CA SER A 6 25.62 -28.42 1.57
C SER A 6 25.82 -28.37 3.09
N ILE A 7 26.31 -27.24 3.60
CA ILE A 7 26.42 -26.97 5.04
C ILE A 7 24.97 -27.00 5.59
N PRO A 8 24.66 -27.91 6.54
CA PRO A 8 23.33 -27.92 7.15
C PRO A 8 23.12 -26.60 7.88
N MET A 9 22.14 -25.80 7.44
CA MET A 9 21.74 -24.58 8.16
C MET A 9 21.42 -24.94 9.61
N ASN A 10 22.14 -24.31 10.54
CA ASN A 10 21.95 -24.52 11.97
C ASN A 10 20.46 -24.21 12.34
N ARG A 11 19.84 -25.04 13.15
CA ARG A 11 18.42 -24.92 13.55
C ARG A 11 18.08 -23.49 14.04
N ALA A 12 19.00 -22.83 14.73
CA ALA A 12 18.84 -21.45 15.17
C ALA A 12 18.71 -20.46 13.98
N ALA A 13 19.50 -20.64 12.92
CA ALA A 13 19.40 -19.81 11.71
C ALA A 13 18.08 -20.05 10.96
N GLN A 14 17.59 -21.28 10.92
CA GLN A 14 16.30 -21.60 10.31
C GLN A 14 15.13 -20.92 11.05
N HIS A 15 15.15 -20.88 12.38
CA HIS A 15 14.15 -20.18 13.19
C HIS A 15 14.13 -18.68 12.91
N LEU A 16 15.28 -18.05 12.69
CA LEU A 16 15.36 -16.61 12.38
C LEU A 16 14.73 -16.29 11.01
N TRP A 17 14.99 -17.10 9.98
CA TRP A 17 14.40 -16.91 8.66
C TRP A 17 12.90 -17.19 8.62
N LEU A 18 12.42 -18.15 9.43
CA LEU A 18 11.00 -18.37 9.63
C LEU A 18 10.33 -17.17 10.30
N ALA A 19 11.00 -16.51 11.26
CA ALA A 19 10.50 -15.29 11.87
C ALA A 19 10.42 -14.14 10.84
N VAL A 20 11.41 -13.98 9.96
CA VAL A 20 11.39 -13.00 8.87
C VAL A 20 10.24 -13.28 7.90
N ALA A 21 10.05 -14.53 7.50
CA ALA A 21 8.94 -14.94 6.64
C ALA A 21 7.57 -14.70 7.30
N ALA A 22 7.44 -14.98 8.61
CA ALA A 22 6.23 -14.69 9.37
C ALA A 22 5.88 -13.20 9.32
N VAL A 23 6.85 -12.30 9.51
CA VAL A 23 6.64 -10.85 9.38
C VAL A 23 6.23 -10.48 7.96
N GLY A 24 6.83 -11.08 6.92
CA GLY A 24 6.41 -10.91 5.53
C GLY A 24 4.96 -11.36 5.28
N LEU A 25 4.53 -12.46 5.89
CA LEU A 25 3.13 -12.90 5.84
C LEU A 25 2.18 -11.96 6.61
N ALA A 26 2.63 -11.32 7.69
CA ALA A 26 1.84 -10.30 8.39
C ALA A 26 1.64 -9.04 7.52
N THR A 27 2.70 -8.57 6.84
CA THR A 27 2.57 -7.44 5.89
C THR A 27 1.67 -7.80 4.71
N PHE A 28 1.78 -9.01 4.16
CA PHE A 28 0.85 -9.53 3.16
C PHE A 28 -0.60 -9.51 3.67
N SER A 29 -0.82 -10.03 4.88
CA SER A 29 -2.17 -10.15 5.46
C SER A 29 -2.84 -8.78 5.66
N VAL A 30 -2.12 -7.82 6.23
CA VAL A 30 -2.69 -6.50 6.51
C VAL A 30 -2.95 -5.70 5.23
N VAL A 31 -2.03 -5.73 4.26
CA VAL A 31 -2.19 -5.01 2.99
C VAL A 31 -3.28 -5.65 2.13
N THR A 32 -3.37 -6.98 2.09
CA THR A 32 -4.48 -7.67 1.41
C THR A 32 -5.81 -7.28 2.03
N THR A 33 -5.94 -7.33 3.37
CA THR A 33 -7.17 -6.93 4.07
C THR A 33 -7.55 -5.48 3.80
N GLU A 34 -6.56 -4.57 3.72
CA GLU A 34 -6.78 -3.16 3.40
C GLU A 34 -7.35 -2.99 1.99
N MET A 35 -6.72 -3.61 1.00
CA MET A 35 -7.04 -3.41 -0.41
C MET A 35 -8.20 -4.28 -0.91
N LEU A 36 -8.62 -5.29 -0.16
CA LEU A 36 -9.68 -6.22 -0.52
C LEU A 36 -10.97 -5.53 -1.00
N PRO A 37 -11.47 -4.44 -0.36
CA PRO A 37 -12.67 -3.74 -0.80
C PRO A 37 -12.57 -3.14 -2.20
N VAL A 38 -11.38 -2.84 -2.73
CA VAL A 38 -11.22 -2.30 -4.10
C VAL A 38 -11.80 -3.27 -5.14
N GLY A 39 -11.49 -4.55 -5.01
CA GLY A 39 -12.01 -5.60 -5.87
C GLY A 39 -13.47 -5.99 -5.61
N LEU A 40 -13.99 -5.64 -4.43
CA LEU A 40 -15.31 -6.06 -3.93
C LEU A 40 -16.31 -4.89 -3.80
N LEU A 41 -15.96 -3.71 -4.30
CA LEU A 41 -16.68 -2.46 -4.00
C LEU A 41 -18.16 -2.56 -4.36
N ASN A 42 -18.49 -2.96 -5.60
CA ASN A 42 -19.87 -3.08 -6.05
C ASN A 42 -20.67 -4.16 -5.27
N PRO A 43 -20.18 -5.43 -5.16
CA PRO A 43 -20.89 -6.45 -4.40
C PRO A 43 -21.19 -6.06 -2.96
N ILE A 44 -20.30 -5.32 -2.31
CA ILE A 44 -20.51 -4.83 -0.94
C ILE A 44 -21.54 -3.70 -0.93
N ALA A 45 -21.39 -2.71 -1.82
CA ALA A 45 -22.32 -1.56 -1.93
C ALA A 45 -23.76 -2.04 -2.17
N ASP A 46 -23.95 -2.94 -3.14
CA ASP A 46 -25.25 -3.50 -3.50
C ASP A 46 -25.86 -4.30 -2.34
N THR A 47 -25.07 -5.18 -1.70
CA THR A 47 -25.57 -6.03 -0.60
C THR A 47 -25.92 -5.22 0.65
N LEU A 48 -25.16 -4.16 0.95
CA LEU A 48 -25.35 -3.32 2.15
C LEU A 48 -26.23 -2.09 1.87
N ASN A 49 -26.82 -1.98 0.67
CA ASN A 49 -27.71 -0.91 0.23
C ASN A 49 -27.10 0.48 0.45
N THR A 50 -25.88 0.71 -0.04
CA THR A 50 -25.16 1.97 0.10
C THR A 50 -24.66 2.47 -1.24
N SER A 51 -24.30 3.77 -1.33
CA SER A 51 -23.67 4.31 -2.53
C SER A 51 -22.26 3.79 -2.73
N THR A 52 -21.80 3.77 -3.98
CA THR A 52 -20.44 3.39 -4.35
C THR A 52 -19.40 4.30 -3.68
N GLY A 53 -19.71 5.60 -3.58
CA GLY A 53 -18.86 6.56 -2.89
C GLY A 53 -18.76 6.31 -1.39
N THR A 54 -19.89 6.01 -0.73
CA THR A 54 -19.89 5.63 0.70
C THR A 54 -19.13 4.33 0.92
N ALA A 55 -19.25 3.35 0.03
CA ALA A 55 -18.46 2.12 0.09
C ALA A 55 -16.95 2.40 -0.02
N GLY A 56 -16.53 3.44 -0.74
CA GLY A 56 -15.14 3.90 -0.83
C GLY A 56 -14.52 4.28 0.53
N LEU A 57 -15.34 4.63 1.53
CA LEU A 57 -14.88 4.88 2.91
C LEU A 57 -14.23 3.64 3.55
N MET A 58 -14.51 2.44 3.04
CA MET A 58 -13.83 1.22 3.49
C MET A 58 -12.32 1.25 3.23
N ILE A 59 -11.84 2.12 2.35
CA ILE A 59 -10.42 2.32 2.03
C ILE A 59 -9.89 3.59 2.71
N SER A 60 -10.67 4.69 2.68
CA SER A 60 -10.26 5.97 3.28
C SER A 60 -10.08 5.89 4.79
N LEU A 61 -11.01 5.23 5.47
CA LEU A 61 -11.04 5.22 6.94
C LEU A 61 -9.86 4.48 7.56
N PRO A 62 -9.51 3.23 7.13
CA PRO A 62 -8.33 2.57 7.66
C PRO A 62 -7.03 3.30 7.32
N ALA A 63 -6.91 3.89 6.13
CA ALA A 63 -5.72 4.65 5.76
C ALA A 63 -5.53 5.89 6.64
N LEU A 64 -6.59 6.65 6.91
CA LEU A 64 -6.54 7.79 7.82
C LEU A 64 -6.09 7.38 9.23
N LEU A 65 -6.67 6.30 9.76
CA LEU A 65 -6.30 5.80 11.08
C LEU A 65 -4.88 5.26 11.12
N ALA A 66 -4.42 4.59 10.04
CA ALA A 66 -3.05 4.13 9.93
C ALA A 66 -2.06 5.31 9.95
N ALA A 67 -2.37 6.40 9.24
CA ALA A 67 -1.54 7.60 9.24
C ALA A 67 -1.39 8.23 10.63
N LEU A 68 -2.48 8.25 11.41
CA LEU A 68 -2.49 8.78 12.77
C LEU A 68 -1.86 7.82 13.78
N PHE A 69 -2.13 6.53 13.62
CA PHE A 69 -1.76 5.52 14.62
C PHE A 69 -0.31 5.04 14.48
N ALA A 70 0.28 5.07 13.28
CA ALA A 70 1.66 4.66 13.08
C ALA A 70 2.68 5.44 13.95
N PRO A 71 2.68 6.78 13.99
CA PRO A 71 3.56 7.52 14.91
C PRO A 71 3.19 7.29 16.38
N LEU A 72 1.89 7.16 16.71
CA LEU A 72 1.45 6.92 18.09
C LEU A 72 1.95 5.59 18.63
N VAL A 73 1.91 4.52 17.83
CA VAL A 73 2.44 3.21 18.25
C VAL A 73 3.92 3.29 18.57
N VAL A 74 4.72 4.02 17.79
CA VAL A 74 6.16 4.17 18.03
C VAL A 74 6.43 4.91 19.34
N ILE A 75 5.64 5.95 19.63
CA ILE A 75 5.79 6.79 20.83
C ILE A 75 5.30 6.04 22.08
N VAL A 76 4.08 5.49 22.03
CA VAL A 76 3.40 4.90 23.20
C VAL A 76 3.98 3.52 23.56
N SER A 77 4.44 2.77 22.57
CA SER A 77 4.96 1.42 22.77
C SER A 77 6.41 1.35 23.30
N GLY A 78 6.96 2.48 23.76
CA GLY A 78 8.37 2.70 24.08
C GLY A 78 9.11 1.58 24.85
N GLY A 79 8.47 0.87 25.77
CA GLY A 79 9.07 -0.24 26.53
C GLY A 79 8.44 -1.61 26.27
N ILE A 80 7.41 -1.70 25.43
CA ILE A 80 6.67 -2.93 25.20
C ILE A 80 7.42 -3.79 24.18
N ASP A 81 7.51 -5.09 24.47
CA ASP A 81 8.08 -6.08 23.55
C ASP A 81 7.32 -6.08 22.20
N ARG A 82 8.09 -5.91 21.11
CA ARG A 82 7.53 -5.83 19.74
C ARG A 82 6.78 -7.09 19.31
N ARG A 83 7.16 -8.28 19.82
CA ARG A 83 6.41 -9.52 19.63
C ARG A 83 4.99 -9.40 20.17
N ARG A 84 4.80 -8.88 21.39
CA ARG A 84 3.48 -8.72 22.01
C ARG A 84 2.61 -7.77 21.21
N ILE A 85 3.19 -6.66 20.74
CA ILE A 85 2.45 -5.68 19.91
C ILE A 85 2.03 -6.32 18.60
N LEU A 86 2.93 -7.00 17.88
CA LEU A 86 2.62 -7.67 16.61
C LEU A 86 1.53 -8.74 16.77
N CYS A 87 1.63 -9.59 17.78
CA CYS A 87 0.62 -10.60 18.05
C CYS A 87 -0.73 -9.98 18.42
N GLY A 88 -0.74 -8.88 19.21
CA GLY A 88 -1.95 -8.12 19.52
C GLY A 88 -2.60 -7.51 18.29
N LEU A 89 -1.81 -6.90 17.39
CA LEU A 89 -2.29 -6.32 16.14
C LEU A 89 -2.81 -7.39 15.17
N LEU A 90 -2.14 -8.56 15.08
CA LEU A 90 -2.64 -9.67 14.28
C LEU A 90 -3.93 -10.25 14.85
N THR A 91 -4.07 -10.36 16.17
CA THR A 91 -5.33 -10.76 16.81
C THR A 91 -6.44 -9.78 16.47
N LEU A 92 -6.16 -8.46 16.55
CA LEU A 92 -7.11 -7.43 16.16
C LEU A 92 -7.48 -7.52 14.68
N LEU A 93 -6.52 -7.85 13.79
CA LEU A 93 -6.76 -8.05 12.36
C LEU A 93 -7.68 -9.25 12.09
N VAL A 94 -7.50 -10.36 12.81
CA VAL A 94 -8.43 -11.52 12.75
C VAL A 94 -9.84 -11.10 13.13
N ILE A 95 -9.99 -10.39 14.26
CA ILE A 95 -11.29 -9.89 14.73
C ILE A 95 -11.91 -8.94 13.69
N ALA A 96 -11.12 -8.03 13.12
CA ALA A 96 -11.58 -7.08 12.11
C ALA A 96 -12.06 -7.79 10.83
N ASN A 97 -11.38 -8.83 10.39
CA ASN A 97 -11.78 -9.63 9.23
C ASN A 97 -13.06 -10.44 9.51
N ILE A 98 -13.20 -11.04 10.69
CA ILE A 98 -14.44 -11.71 11.11
C ILE A 98 -15.60 -10.71 11.17
N ALA A 99 -15.39 -9.55 11.81
CA ALA A 99 -16.39 -8.50 11.90
C ALA A 99 -16.81 -7.99 10.51
N SER A 100 -15.87 -7.88 9.56
CA SER A 100 -16.16 -7.52 8.17
C SER A 100 -16.98 -8.59 7.45
N ALA A 101 -16.64 -9.88 7.62
CA ALA A 101 -17.38 -10.98 7.02
C ALA A 101 -18.83 -11.07 7.51
N LEU A 102 -19.07 -10.72 8.78
CA LEU A 102 -20.37 -10.74 9.44
C LEU A 102 -21.14 -9.42 9.34
N ALA A 103 -20.64 -8.41 8.64
CA ALA A 103 -21.21 -7.08 8.59
C ALA A 103 -22.67 -7.08 8.08
N PRO A 104 -23.65 -6.64 8.89
CA PRO A 104 -25.05 -6.56 8.47
C PRO A 104 -25.38 -5.27 7.71
N ASN A 105 -24.58 -4.22 7.88
CA ASN A 105 -24.75 -2.90 7.28
C ASN A 105 -23.41 -2.20 7.12
N ILE A 106 -23.41 -1.09 6.38
CA ILE A 106 -22.19 -0.33 6.08
C ILE A 106 -21.54 0.27 7.36
N GLY A 107 -22.33 0.71 8.33
CA GLY A 107 -21.79 1.26 9.60
C GLY A 107 -20.97 0.24 10.37
N TRP A 108 -21.44 -0.99 10.46
CA TRP A 108 -20.68 -2.11 11.06
C TRP A 108 -19.40 -2.41 10.26
N MET A 109 -19.53 -2.44 8.94
CA MET A 109 -18.36 -2.63 8.05
C MET A 109 -17.31 -1.54 8.31
N LEU A 110 -17.71 -0.27 8.37
CA LEU A 110 -16.79 0.85 8.63
C LEU A 110 -16.16 0.77 10.03
N ALA A 111 -16.90 0.33 11.04
CA ALA A 111 -16.33 0.07 12.37
C ALA A 111 -15.26 -1.02 12.34
N ALA A 112 -15.47 -2.10 11.58
CA ALA A 112 -14.45 -3.11 11.36
C ALA A 112 -13.23 -2.55 10.61
N ARG A 113 -13.42 -1.62 9.67
CA ARG A 113 -12.34 -0.94 8.95
C ARG A 113 -11.49 -0.03 9.87
N VAL A 114 -12.08 0.56 10.91
CA VAL A 114 -11.33 1.28 11.97
C VAL A 114 -10.28 0.36 12.60
N LEU A 115 -10.66 -0.88 12.95
CA LEU A 115 -9.73 -1.85 13.53
C LEU A 115 -8.61 -2.23 12.55
N VAL A 116 -8.93 -2.36 11.26
CA VAL A 116 -7.91 -2.60 10.21
C VAL A 116 -6.90 -1.45 10.16
N GLY A 117 -7.35 -0.20 10.27
CA GLY A 117 -6.48 0.98 10.28
C GLY A 117 -5.47 0.96 11.45
N PHE A 118 -5.90 0.57 12.64
CA PHE A 118 -5.00 0.38 13.79
C PHE A 118 -3.96 -0.71 13.53
N CYS A 119 -4.40 -1.86 12.97
CA CYS A 119 -3.49 -2.95 12.62
C CYS A 119 -2.46 -2.51 11.59
N MET A 120 -2.90 -1.81 10.55
CA MET A 120 -2.07 -1.30 9.47
C MET A 120 -1.01 -0.33 10.00
N GLY A 121 -1.43 0.72 10.71
CA GLY A 121 -0.50 1.71 11.28
C GLY A 121 0.53 1.06 12.21
N GLY A 122 0.09 0.15 13.08
CA GLY A 122 0.97 -0.54 14.03
C GLY A 122 1.96 -1.51 13.37
N ILE A 123 1.50 -2.35 12.44
CA ILE A 123 2.36 -3.32 11.74
C ILE A 123 3.40 -2.58 10.88
N TRP A 124 3.00 -1.54 10.12
CA TRP A 124 3.92 -0.74 9.34
C TRP A 124 4.98 -0.04 10.18
N ALA A 125 4.58 0.53 11.32
CA ALA A 125 5.50 1.22 12.21
C ALA A 125 6.59 0.29 12.77
N ILE A 126 6.30 -1.00 12.92
CA ILE A 126 7.20 -1.99 13.52
C ILE A 126 7.97 -2.78 12.46
N ALA A 127 7.30 -3.19 11.38
CA ALA A 127 7.87 -4.11 10.38
C ALA A 127 9.17 -3.60 9.75
N GLY A 128 9.27 -2.30 9.49
CA GLY A 128 10.47 -1.70 8.89
C GLY A 128 11.76 -1.87 9.72
N GLY A 129 11.65 -1.90 11.04
CA GLY A 129 12.79 -2.06 11.95
C GLY A 129 13.09 -3.51 12.37
N LEU A 130 12.21 -4.47 12.02
CA LEU A 130 12.36 -5.84 12.49
C LEU A 130 13.47 -6.62 11.79
N ALA A 131 13.75 -6.35 10.52
CA ALA A 131 14.81 -7.03 9.79
C ALA A 131 16.16 -6.94 10.55
N ALA A 132 16.54 -5.74 10.99
CA ALA A 132 17.79 -5.49 11.71
C ALA A 132 17.85 -6.16 13.10
N ARG A 133 16.71 -6.64 13.63
CA ARG A 133 16.63 -7.32 14.93
C ARG A 133 16.56 -8.84 14.82
N LEU A 134 16.15 -9.34 13.66
CA LEU A 134 15.92 -10.76 13.43
C LEU A 134 17.12 -11.44 12.79
N VAL A 135 17.96 -10.70 12.04
CA VAL A 135 19.09 -11.30 11.29
C VAL A 135 20.38 -10.51 11.49
N PRO A 136 21.57 -11.12 11.25
CA PRO A 136 22.85 -10.42 11.24
C PRO A 136 22.90 -9.31 10.18
N GLU A 137 23.79 -8.31 10.40
CA GLU A 137 23.90 -7.11 9.55
C GLU A 137 24.01 -7.42 8.04
N HIS A 138 24.81 -8.43 7.65
CA HIS A 138 24.97 -8.82 6.25
C HIS A 138 23.69 -9.36 5.59
N ALA A 139 22.72 -9.81 6.36
CA ALA A 139 21.47 -10.40 5.90
C ALA A 139 20.26 -9.44 5.97
N ILE A 140 20.43 -8.23 6.54
CA ILE A 140 19.35 -7.25 6.74
C ILE A 140 18.65 -6.92 5.41
N GLY A 141 19.42 -6.73 4.33
CA GLY A 141 18.85 -6.40 3.02
C GLY A 141 17.90 -7.48 2.49
N LEU A 142 18.29 -8.75 2.59
CA LEU A 142 17.44 -9.87 2.18
C LEU A 142 16.21 -10.01 3.09
N ALA A 143 16.37 -9.86 4.41
CA ALA A 143 15.27 -9.93 5.36
C ALA A 143 14.25 -8.80 5.11
N THR A 144 14.72 -7.58 4.87
CA THR A 144 13.88 -6.44 4.48
C THR A 144 13.12 -6.74 3.19
N SER A 145 13.79 -7.30 2.18
CA SER A 145 13.16 -7.67 0.91
C SER A 145 12.05 -8.72 1.09
N ILE A 146 12.22 -9.69 1.98
CA ILE A 146 11.19 -10.70 2.29
C ILE A 146 10.00 -10.04 3.00
N ILE A 147 10.24 -9.18 3.99
CA ILE A 147 9.19 -8.49 4.74
C ILE A 147 8.36 -7.61 3.80
N PHE A 148 9.00 -6.78 2.98
CA PHE A 148 8.30 -5.91 2.02
C PHE A 148 7.83 -6.65 0.76
N GLY A 149 8.39 -7.82 0.48
CA GLY A 149 7.88 -8.74 -0.54
C GLY A 149 6.43 -9.17 -0.27
N GLY A 150 6.03 -9.25 1.00
CA GLY A 150 4.64 -9.46 1.40
C GLY A 150 3.70 -8.38 0.88
N VAL A 151 4.13 -7.12 0.86
CA VAL A 151 3.35 -5.99 0.31
C VAL A 151 3.19 -6.11 -1.20
N ALA A 152 4.28 -6.41 -1.91
CA ALA A 152 4.24 -6.61 -3.36
C ALA A 152 3.34 -7.80 -3.74
N ALA A 153 3.45 -8.91 -2.99
CA ALA A 153 2.60 -10.08 -3.18
C ALA A 153 1.11 -9.75 -2.90
N ALA A 154 0.81 -8.95 -1.88
CA ALA A 154 -0.55 -8.52 -1.58
C ALA A 154 -1.15 -7.67 -2.71
N SER A 155 -0.37 -6.79 -3.30
CA SER A 155 -0.81 -5.94 -4.41
C SER A 155 -1.13 -6.76 -5.67
N VAL A 156 -0.38 -7.86 -5.91
CA VAL A 156 -0.56 -8.70 -7.11
C VAL A 156 -1.60 -9.80 -6.90
N LEU A 157 -1.65 -10.38 -5.71
CA LEU A 157 -2.48 -11.56 -5.42
C LEU A 157 -3.73 -11.20 -4.59
N GLY A 158 -3.59 -10.26 -3.63
CA GLY A 158 -4.62 -9.99 -2.64
C GLY A 158 -5.92 -9.47 -3.24
N VAL A 159 -5.86 -8.39 -3.99
CA VAL A 159 -7.03 -7.77 -4.63
C VAL A 159 -7.67 -8.69 -5.68
N PRO A 160 -6.91 -9.29 -6.62
CA PRO A 160 -7.49 -10.19 -7.62
C PRO A 160 -8.13 -11.45 -7.03
N PHE A 161 -7.47 -12.10 -6.07
CA PHE A 161 -8.05 -13.27 -5.40
C PHE A 161 -9.29 -12.90 -4.58
N GLY A 162 -9.26 -11.74 -3.92
CA GLY A 162 -10.43 -11.23 -3.23
C GLY A 162 -11.61 -11.00 -4.16
N ALA A 163 -11.38 -10.35 -5.31
CA ALA A 163 -12.40 -10.13 -6.32
C ALA A 163 -12.96 -11.47 -6.85
N LEU A 164 -12.07 -12.42 -7.19
CA LEU A 164 -12.47 -13.74 -7.69
C LEU A 164 -13.32 -14.51 -6.67
N ILE A 165 -12.88 -14.58 -5.40
CA ILE A 165 -13.63 -15.23 -4.32
C ILE A 165 -14.99 -14.52 -4.13
N GLY A 166 -14.99 -13.20 -4.15
CA GLY A 166 -16.21 -12.41 -3.99
C GLY A 166 -17.22 -12.64 -5.10
N ASP A 167 -16.76 -12.83 -6.33
CA ASP A 167 -17.63 -13.06 -7.49
C ASP A 167 -18.16 -14.52 -7.53
N VAL A 168 -17.40 -15.51 -7.03
CA VAL A 168 -17.78 -16.94 -7.07
C VAL A 168 -18.60 -17.35 -5.85
N VAL A 169 -18.20 -16.99 -4.63
CA VAL A 169 -18.81 -17.46 -3.37
C VAL A 169 -19.34 -16.31 -2.50
N GLY A 170 -19.14 -15.06 -2.91
CA GLY A 170 -19.59 -13.88 -2.21
C GLY A 170 -18.50 -13.19 -1.37
N TRP A 171 -18.58 -11.88 -1.28
CA TRP A 171 -17.58 -11.02 -0.65
C TRP A 171 -17.33 -11.34 0.85
N ARG A 172 -18.32 -11.87 1.55
CA ARG A 172 -18.17 -12.29 2.97
C ARG A 172 -17.13 -13.39 3.13
N TRP A 173 -17.06 -14.31 2.18
CA TRP A 173 -16.07 -15.38 2.19
C TRP A 173 -14.66 -14.91 1.89
N ALA A 174 -14.49 -13.80 1.15
CA ALA A 174 -13.18 -13.18 0.97
C ALA A 174 -12.62 -12.67 2.31
N PHE A 175 -13.44 -11.98 3.11
CA PHE A 175 -13.03 -11.57 4.46
C PHE A 175 -12.90 -12.75 5.42
N GLY A 176 -13.77 -13.75 5.35
CA GLY A 176 -13.66 -14.99 6.13
C GLY A 176 -12.36 -15.74 5.84
N GLY A 177 -11.98 -15.86 4.59
CA GLY A 177 -10.68 -16.41 4.17
C GLY A 177 -9.49 -15.61 4.71
N MET A 178 -9.58 -14.29 4.71
CA MET A 178 -8.55 -13.43 5.31
C MET A 178 -8.50 -13.55 6.84
N ALA A 179 -9.64 -13.76 7.50
CA ALA A 179 -9.65 -14.04 8.93
C ALA A 179 -8.91 -15.35 9.26
N MET A 180 -9.18 -16.42 8.50
CA MET A 180 -8.48 -17.70 8.65
C MET A 180 -6.98 -17.55 8.35
N PHE A 181 -6.61 -16.91 7.26
CA PHE A 181 -5.21 -16.66 6.89
C PHE A 181 -4.48 -15.84 7.97
N SER A 182 -5.06 -14.73 8.43
CA SER A 182 -4.49 -13.92 9.51
C SER A 182 -4.34 -14.69 10.81
N GLY A 183 -5.29 -15.60 11.10
CA GLY A 183 -5.22 -16.51 12.26
C GLY A 183 -4.06 -17.49 12.15
N LEU A 184 -3.81 -18.07 10.99
CA LEU A 184 -2.65 -18.94 10.74
C LEU A 184 -1.33 -18.15 10.88
N VAL A 185 -1.29 -16.93 10.37
CA VAL A 185 -0.13 -16.03 10.51
C VAL A 185 0.11 -15.68 11.98
N LEU A 186 -0.95 -15.42 12.77
CA LEU A 186 -0.84 -15.19 14.20
C LEU A 186 -0.28 -16.42 14.94
N MET A 187 -0.76 -17.62 14.64
CA MET A 187 -0.22 -18.85 15.22
C MET A 187 1.26 -19.03 14.89
N LEU A 188 1.65 -18.76 13.64
CA LEU A 188 3.04 -18.80 13.23
C LEU A 188 3.89 -17.77 14.02
N HIS A 189 3.39 -16.53 14.21
CA HIS A 189 4.08 -15.51 15.01
C HIS A 189 4.29 -15.94 16.46
N LEU A 190 3.27 -16.52 17.08
CA LEU A 190 3.36 -17.05 18.45
C LEU A 190 4.40 -18.18 18.57
N ALA A 191 4.59 -18.97 17.49
CA ALA A 191 5.53 -20.08 17.49
C ALA A 191 6.98 -19.66 17.21
N VAL A 192 7.22 -18.67 16.29
CA VAL A 192 8.56 -18.44 15.75
C VAL A 192 9.17 -17.07 16.09
N ILE A 193 8.38 -16.04 16.42
CA ILE A 193 8.93 -14.72 16.76
C ILE A 193 9.51 -14.74 18.16
N PRO A 194 10.83 -14.44 18.34
CA PRO A 194 11.44 -14.32 19.66
C PRO A 194 10.97 -13.05 20.39
N ALA A 195 11.26 -12.96 21.67
CA ALA A 195 11.08 -11.69 22.40
C ALA A 195 11.97 -10.59 21.80
N LEU A 196 11.39 -9.42 21.57
CA LEU A 196 12.03 -8.29 20.90
C LEU A 196 11.93 -7.01 21.75
N PRO A 197 12.66 -6.94 22.89
CA PRO A 197 12.64 -5.77 23.77
C PRO A 197 13.20 -4.54 23.08
N VAL A 198 12.73 -3.33 23.45
CA VAL A 198 13.12 -2.05 22.84
C VAL A 198 13.97 -1.24 23.80
N ALA A 199 15.12 -0.74 23.33
CA ALA A 199 16.05 0.05 24.13
C ALA A 199 15.81 1.58 24.08
N HIS A 200 15.32 2.13 22.96
CA HIS A 200 15.19 3.59 22.80
C HIS A 200 13.92 3.99 22.01
N SER A 201 13.30 5.12 22.38
CA SER A 201 12.16 5.74 21.71
C SER A 201 12.60 6.96 20.88
N VAL A 202 11.97 7.15 19.72
CA VAL A 202 12.16 8.34 18.86
C VAL A 202 11.36 9.51 19.45
N THR A 203 11.91 10.74 19.43
CA THR A 203 11.27 11.93 20.01
C THR A 203 10.51 12.75 18.96
N VAL A 204 9.37 13.33 19.35
CA VAL A 204 8.54 14.22 18.51
C VAL A 204 9.32 15.43 17.96
N HIS A 205 10.29 15.94 18.74
CA HIS A 205 11.13 17.08 18.33
C HIS A 205 11.96 16.79 17.07
N GLN A 206 12.46 15.57 16.92
CA GLN A 206 13.23 15.15 15.74
C GLN A 206 12.38 15.16 14.46
N PHE A 207 11.09 14.79 14.55
CA PHE A 207 10.16 14.90 13.43
C PHE A 207 9.95 16.36 13.00
N GLY A 208 9.71 17.27 13.97
CA GLY A 208 9.49 18.70 13.69
C GLY A 208 10.67 19.35 12.95
N LYS A 209 11.91 19.02 13.34
CA LYS A 209 13.12 19.52 12.68
C LYS A 209 13.22 19.08 11.20
N GLN A 210 12.81 17.84 10.88
CA GLN A 210 12.85 17.36 9.49
C GLN A 210 11.77 17.99 8.60
N LEU A 211 10.64 18.40 9.17
CA LEU A 211 9.59 19.10 8.41
C LEU A 211 10.03 20.47 7.88
N THR A 212 11.10 21.07 8.36
CA THR A 212 11.67 22.31 7.81
C THR A 212 12.57 22.07 6.59
N ASN A 213 12.92 20.83 6.27
CA ASN A 213 13.73 20.47 5.12
C ASN A 213 12.92 20.64 3.81
N ARG A 214 13.25 21.65 2.99
CA ARG A 214 12.53 21.98 1.76
C ARG A 214 12.49 20.82 0.74
N LYS A 215 13.56 20.02 0.64
CA LYS A 215 13.58 18.86 -0.27
C LYS A 215 12.64 17.77 0.18
N LEU A 216 12.56 17.57 1.51
CA LEU A 216 11.63 16.64 2.11
C LEU A 216 10.18 17.12 1.91
N GLN A 217 9.89 18.40 2.13
CA GLN A 217 8.56 18.98 1.90
C GLN A 217 8.08 18.76 0.46
N VAL A 218 8.94 19.02 -0.53
CA VAL A 218 8.61 18.78 -1.95
C VAL A 218 8.28 17.31 -2.19
N GLY A 219 9.06 16.37 -1.63
CA GLY A 219 8.77 14.94 -1.71
C GLY A 219 7.46 14.55 -1.04
N LEU A 220 7.13 15.12 0.12
CA LEU A 220 5.86 14.88 0.82
C LEU A 220 4.65 15.40 0.04
N ILE A 221 4.75 16.62 -0.52
CA ILE A 221 3.67 17.18 -1.37
C ILE A 221 3.48 16.32 -2.62
N LEU A 222 4.57 15.90 -3.26
CA LEU A 222 4.49 15.03 -4.43
C LEU A 222 3.88 13.67 -4.06
N THR A 223 4.23 13.10 -2.90
CA THR A 223 3.61 11.88 -2.37
C THR A 223 2.11 12.07 -2.22
N LEU A 224 1.67 13.16 -1.59
CA LEU A 224 0.26 13.45 -1.39
C LEU A 224 -0.49 13.53 -2.71
N LEU A 225 0.03 14.27 -3.69
CA LEU A 225 -0.60 14.48 -5.00
C LEU A 225 -0.71 13.18 -5.81
N LEU A 226 0.39 12.43 -5.93
CA LEU A 226 0.41 11.19 -6.72
C LEU A 226 -0.47 10.10 -6.09
N VAL A 227 -0.41 9.97 -4.77
CA VAL A 227 -1.18 8.94 -4.06
C VAL A 227 -2.65 9.33 -3.97
N ALA A 228 -2.99 10.57 -3.64
CA ALA A 228 -4.39 11.01 -3.59
C ALA A 228 -5.03 10.95 -4.98
N GLY A 229 -4.36 11.43 -6.03
CA GLY A 229 -4.87 11.32 -7.39
C GLY A 229 -5.08 9.88 -7.83
N HIS A 230 -4.14 8.99 -7.53
CA HIS A 230 -4.29 7.58 -7.83
C HIS A 230 -5.50 6.95 -7.11
N PHE A 231 -5.58 7.08 -5.77
CA PHE A 231 -6.65 6.44 -5.00
C PHE A 231 -8.02 7.08 -5.20
N MET A 232 -8.08 8.32 -5.66
CA MET A 232 -9.32 8.97 -6.11
C MET A 232 -9.99 8.18 -7.23
N ALA A 233 -9.22 7.64 -8.16
CA ALA A 233 -9.71 6.83 -9.28
C ALA A 233 -9.65 5.31 -8.99
N PHE A 234 -8.55 4.81 -8.41
CA PHE A 234 -8.30 3.38 -8.25
C PHE A 234 -9.25 2.71 -7.25
N THR A 235 -9.70 3.43 -6.24
CA THR A 235 -10.75 2.95 -5.31
C THR A 235 -12.00 2.50 -6.08
N PHE A 236 -12.30 3.15 -7.19
CA PHE A 236 -13.47 2.91 -8.04
C PHE A 236 -13.11 2.21 -9.37
N VAL A 237 -11.94 1.52 -9.42
CA VAL A 237 -11.48 0.83 -10.64
C VAL A 237 -12.46 -0.25 -11.10
N ARG A 238 -13.10 -0.97 -10.18
CA ARG A 238 -14.12 -1.98 -10.53
C ARG A 238 -15.30 -1.38 -11.25
N PRO A 239 -16.05 -0.41 -10.69
CA PRO A 239 -17.13 0.26 -11.42
C PRO A 239 -16.65 0.94 -12.71
N LEU A 240 -15.42 1.46 -12.75
CA LEU A 240 -14.84 2.06 -13.95
C LEU A 240 -14.71 1.03 -15.09
N LEU A 241 -14.16 -0.15 -14.82
CA LEU A 241 -14.01 -1.23 -15.80
C LEU A 241 -15.35 -1.79 -16.27
N LEU A 242 -16.34 -1.90 -15.38
CA LEU A 242 -17.67 -2.39 -15.71
C LEU A 242 -18.46 -1.39 -16.55
N SER A 243 -18.52 -0.10 -16.14
CA SER A 243 -19.41 0.89 -16.74
C SER A 243 -18.80 1.68 -17.89
N VAL A 244 -17.48 1.93 -17.88
CA VAL A 244 -16.81 2.68 -18.95
C VAL A 244 -16.24 1.75 -20.00
N SER A 245 -15.52 0.70 -19.59
CA SER A 245 -14.86 -0.22 -20.53
C SER A 245 -15.76 -1.41 -20.93
N GLY A 246 -16.91 -1.59 -20.26
CA GLY A 246 -17.88 -2.63 -20.59
C GLY A 246 -17.45 -4.07 -20.29
N PHE A 247 -16.43 -4.25 -19.42
CA PHE A 247 -15.99 -5.59 -19.05
C PHE A 247 -17.06 -6.33 -18.26
N GLU A 248 -17.15 -7.63 -18.47
CA GLU A 248 -17.97 -8.51 -17.63
C GLU A 248 -17.28 -8.77 -16.30
N VAL A 249 -18.09 -8.99 -15.24
CA VAL A 249 -17.64 -9.25 -13.86
C VAL A 249 -16.56 -10.34 -13.80
N ARG A 250 -16.73 -11.41 -14.58
CA ARG A 250 -15.77 -12.56 -14.61
C ARG A 250 -14.33 -12.17 -14.96
N TRP A 251 -14.11 -11.05 -15.65
CA TRP A 251 -12.78 -10.60 -16.07
C TRP A 251 -12.10 -9.70 -15.05
N ILE A 252 -12.82 -9.14 -14.07
CA ILE A 252 -12.29 -8.14 -13.14
C ILE A 252 -11.09 -8.67 -12.35
N GLY A 253 -11.18 -9.90 -11.83
CA GLY A 253 -10.06 -10.53 -11.11
C GLY A 253 -8.80 -10.68 -11.97
N ALA A 254 -8.94 -11.14 -13.22
CA ALA A 254 -7.83 -11.29 -14.13
C ALA A 254 -7.21 -9.94 -14.55
N LEU A 255 -8.04 -8.93 -14.76
CA LEU A 255 -7.60 -7.57 -15.09
C LEU A 255 -6.83 -6.93 -13.93
N LEU A 256 -7.31 -7.05 -12.69
CA LEU A 256 -6.61 -6.54 -11.52
C LEU A 256 -5.31 -7.31 -11.24
N PHE A 257 -5.28 -8.62 -11.54
CA PHE A 257 -4.04 -9.40 -11.49
C PHE A 257 -3.01 -8.90 -12.52
N ALA A 258 -3.44 -8.68 -13.77
CA ALA A 258 -2.58 -8.12 -14.81
C ALA A 258 -2.08 -6.70 -14.47
N TYR A 259 -2.94 -5.86 -13.87
CA TYR A 259 -2.57 -4.57 -13.31
C TYR A 259 -1.47 -4.69 -12.24
N GLY A 260 -1.61 -5.65 -11.33
CA GLY A 260 -0.61 -5.91 -10.28
C GLY A 260 0.75 -6.34 -10.86
N ILE A 261 0.76 -7.22 -11.87
CA ILE A 261 1.98 -7.63 -12.58
C ILE A 261 2.62 -6.41 -13.27
N ALA A 262 1.83 -5.60 -13.99
CA ALA A 262 2.32 -4.37 -14.60
C ALA A 262 2.93 -3.42 -13.55
N GLY A 263 2.34 -3.35 -12.36
CA GLY A 263 2.85 -2.59 -11.22
C GLY A 263 4.22 -3.08 -10.74
N ILE A 264 4.45 -4.39 -10.68
CA ILE A 264 5.77 -4.95 -10.35
C ILE A 264 6.79 -4.54 -11.40
N VAL A 265 6.49 -4.69 -12.68
CA VAL A 265 7.37 -4.27 -13.77
C VAL A 265 7.69 -2.79 -13.67
N GLY A 266 6.67 -1.95 -13.42
CA GLY A 266 6.81 -0.51 -13.22
C GLY A 266 7.72 -0.16 -12.04
N ASN A 267 7.59 -0.88 -10.93
CA ASN A 267 8.45 -0.69 -9.76
C ASN A 267 9.93 -0.95 -10.08
N PHE A 268 10.24 -2.02 -10.79
CA PHE A 268 11.62 -2.33 -11.18
C PHE A 268 12.18 -1.29 -12.17
N LEU A 269 11.42 -0.94 -13.21
CA LEU A 269 11.86 0.05 -14.20
C LEU A 269 12.07 1.42 -13.56
N ALA A 270 11.14 1.87 -12.74
CA ALA A 270 11.28 3.13 -12.03
C ALA A 270 12.45 3.10 -11.03
N GLY A 271 12.69 1.98 -10.35
CA GLY A 271 13.82 1.80 -9.44
C GLY A 271 15.17 1.95 -10.14
N LEU A 272 15.35 1.35 -11.32
CA LEU A 272 16.56 1.48 -12.13
C LEU A 272 16.82 2.93 -12.55
N ILE A 273 15.77 3.67 -12.92
CA ILE A 273 15.89 5.09 -13.30
C ILE A 273 16.13 5.94 -12.04
N ALA A 274 15.38 5.72 -10.95
CA ALA A 274 15.45 6.50 -9.73
C ALA A 274 16.81 6.40 -9.02
N ALA A 275 17.50 5.27 -9.14
CA ALA A 275 18.84 5.10 -8.61
C ALA A 275 19.79 6.19 -9.13
N LYS A 276 19.73 6.48 -10.42
CA LYS A 276 20.60 7.47 -11.10
C LYS A 276 19.97 8.85 -11.19
N ARG A 277 18.70 8.96 -11.57
CA ARG A 277 17.97 10.21 -11.85
C ARG A 277 16.57 10.15 -11.22
N THR A 278 16.49 10.43 -9.94
CA THR A 278 15.23 10.28 -9.17
C THR A 278 14.13 11.21 -9.66
N ALA A 279 14.46 12.47 -9.96
CA ALA A 279 13.51 13.44 -10.48
C ALA A 279 12.93 13.03 -11.85
N LEU A 280 13.75 12.44 -12.73
CA LEU A 280 13.29 11.92 -14.02
C LEU A 280 12.32 10.74 -13.86
N ALA A 281 12.61 9.82 -12.92
CA ALA A 281 11.70 8.71 -12.61
C ALA A 281 10.34 9.23 -12.13
N LEU A 282 10.33 10.18 -11.20
CA LEU A 282 9.10 10.79 -10.67
C LEU A 282 8.32 11.55 -11.74
N MET A 283 9.01 12.23 -12.64
CA MET A 283 8.40 12.90 -13.79
C MET A 283 7.73 11.92 -14.75
N ALA A 284 8.40 10.81 -15.08
CA ALA A 284 7.84 9.74 -15.92
C ALA A 284 6.60 9.10 -15.28
N ILE A 285 6.63 8.86 -13.97
CA ILE A 285 5.50 8.35 -13.19
C ILE A 285 4.32 9.33 -13.24
N ALA A 286 4.56 10.61 -12.95
CA ALA A 286 3.53 11.64 -12.97
C ALA A 286 2.89 11.79 -14.35
N LEU A 287 3.70 11.73 -15.42
CA LEU A 287 3.23 11.74 -16.81
C LEU A 287 2.36 10.50 -17.11
N GLY A 288 2.79 9.31 -16.72
CA GLY A 288 2.02 8.09 -16.91
C GLY A 288 0.66 8.13 -16.20
N LEU A 289 0.62 8.65 -14.96
CA LEU A 289 -0.62 8.84 -14.22
C LEU A 289 -1.52 9.95 -14.82
N LEU A 290 -0.94 10.99 -15.41
CA LEU A 290 -1.69 12.01 -16.13
C LEU A 290 -2.31 11.46 -17.43
N LEU A 291 -1.59 10.61 -18.14
CA LEU A 291 -2.08 9.97 -19.37
C LEU A 291 -3.21 8.97 -19.11
N THR A 292 -3.27 8.35 -17.92
CA THR A 292 -4.27 7.34 -17.58
C THR A 292 -5.71 7.82 -17.79
N PRO A 293 -6.20 8.94 -17.21
CA PRO A 293 -7.57 9.42 -17.47
C PRO A 293 -7.80 9.77 -18.94
N ILE A 294 -6.81 10.32 -19.63
CA ILE A 294 -6.90 10.66 -21.06
C ILE A 294 -7.11 9.38 -21.88
N LEU A 295 -6.35 8.33 -21.59
CA LEU A 295 -6.49 7.03 -22.28
C LEU A 295 -7.84 6.37 -21.96
N PHE A 296 -8.31 6.41 -20.71
CA PHE A 296 -9.65 5.88 -20.39
C PHE A 296 -10.76 6.61 -21.16
N LEU A 297 -10.64 7.92 -21.34
CA LEU A 297 -11.65 8.72 -22.02
C LEU A 297 -11.58 8.65 -23.55
N THR A 298 -10.43 8.27 -24.12
CA THR A 298 -10.25 8.19 -25.58
C THR A 298 -10.42 6.77 -26.12
N ILE A 299 -9.69 5.81 -25.56
CA ILE A 299 -9.70 4.41 -26.02
C ILE A 299 -10.35 3.44 -25.01
N GLY A 300 -10.50 3.86 -23.74
CA GLY A 300 -10.94 3.01 -22.64
C GLY A 300 -12.39 2.55 -22.71
N ALA A 301 -13.22 3.11 -23.61
CA ALA A 301 -14.59 2.67 -23.84
C ALA A 301 -14.68 1.30 -24.55
N SER A 302 -13.57 0.73 -25.01
CA SER A 302 -13.49 -0.62 -25.56
C SER A 302 -12.79 -1.58 -24.59
N HIS A 303 -13.08 -2.87 -24.66
CA HIS A 303 -12.42 -3.89 -23.83
C HIS A 303 -10.90 -3.86 -24.01
N ILE A 304 -10.40 -3.80 -25.24
CA ILE A 304 -8.97 -3.76 -25.53
C ILE A 304 -8.35 -2.46 -24.98
N GLY A 305 -8.96 -1.32 -25.29
CA GLY A 305 -8.48 -0.02 -24.84
C GLY A 305 -8.51 0.13 -23.32
N GLY A 306 -9.56 -0.33 -22.65
CA GLY A 306 -9.66 -0.36 -21.19
C GLY A 306 -8.60 -1.24 -20.55
N GLY A 307 -8.35 -2.43 -21.12
CA GLY A 307 -7.30 -3.34 -20.66
C GLY A 307 -5.89 -2.74 -20.82
N VAL A 308 -5.58 -2.19 -22.00
CA VAL A 308 -4.29 -1.53 -22.27
C VAL A 308 -4.07 -0.34 -21.32
N THR A 309 -5.11 0.48 -21.14
CA THR A 309 -5.05 1.63 -20.23
C THR A 309 -4.82 1.18 -18.78
N LEU A 310 -5.48 0.12 -18.34
CA LEU A 310 -5.30 -0.44 -17.00
C LEU A 310 -3.85 -0.93 -16.79
N LEU A 311 -3.27 -1.61 -17.77
CA LEU A 311 -1.87 -2.07 -17.71
C LEU A 311 -0.89 -0.89 -17.69
N ALA A 312 -1.10 0.13 -18.53
CA ALA A 312 -0.31 1.35 -18.53
C ALA A 312 -0.39 2.08 -17.18
N TRP A 313 -1.58 2.10 -16.57
CA TRP A 313 -1.79 2.65 -15.24
C TRP A 313 -1.01 1.88 -14.17
N GLY A 314 -1.10 0.53 -14.18
CA GLY A 314 -0.32 -0.32 -13.28
C GLY A 314 1.18 -0.08 -13.39
N LEU A 315 1.69 -0.01 -14.63
CA LEU A 315 3.10 0.27 -14.91
C LEU A 315 3.54 1.63 -14.34
N ALA A 316 2.74 2.68 -14.52
CA ALA A 316 3.03 4.01 -14.02
C ALA A 316 2.98 4.06 -12.48
N TYR A 317 1.89 3.55 -11.86
CA TYR A 317 1.72 3.62 -10.42
C TYR A 317 2.71 2.72 -9.66
N GLY A 318 3.11 1.60 -10.23
CA GLY A 318 4.07 0.68 -9.61
C GLY A 318 5.38 1.35 -9.22
N GLY A 319 5.81 2.37 -9.96
CA GLY A 319 7.01 3.13 -9.67
C GLY A 319 6.90 4.15 -8.53
N VAL A 320 5.68 4.49 -8.10
CA VAL A 320 5.44 5.58 -7.13
C VAL A 320 6.22 5.39 -5.83
N SER A 321 6.07 4.22 -5.21
CA SER A 321 6.69 3.95 -3.90
C SER A 321 8.21 3.99 -3.97
N VAL A 322 8.83 3.33 -4.95
CA VAL A 322 10.29 3.26 -5.06
C VAL A 322 10.87 4.62 -5.44
N GLY A 323 10.22 5.37 -6.33
CA GLY A 323 10.67 6.70 -6.75
C GLY A 323 10.63 7.70 -5.59
N LEU A 324 9.49 7.77 -4.90
CA LEU A 324 9.31 8.68 -3.76
C LEU A 324 10.20 8.31 -2.58
N MET A 325 10.28 7.03 -2.20
CA MET A 325 11.15 6.60 -1.10
C MET A 325 12.63 6.91 -1.40
N THR A 326 13.08 6.69 -2.65
CA THR A 326 14.44 7.05 -3.06
C THR A 326 14.68 8.55 -2.94
N TRP A 327 13.72 9.39 -3.33
CA TRP A 327 13.81 10.84 -3.13
C TRP A 327 13.91 11.21 -1.65
N MET A 328 13.06 10.64 -0.78
CA MET A 328 13.06 10.90 0.65
C MET A 328 14.39 10.57 1.32
N MET A 329 14.96 9.40 0.99
CA MET A 329 16.28 9.00 1.50
C MET A 329 17.40 9.96 1.05
N LYS A 330 17.37 10.42 -0.21
CA LYS A 330 18.33 11.40 -0.74
C LYS A 330 18.12 12.81 -0.16
N ALA A 331 16.88 13.16 0.22
CA ALA A 331 16.55 14.45 0.81
C ALA A 331 16.99 14.58 2.28
N ALA A 332 17.03 13.47 3.02
CA ALA A 332 17.39 13.45 4.43
C ALA A 332 18.35 12.27 4.76
N PRO A 333 19.59 12.26 4.24
CA PRO A 333 20.50 11.11 4.38
C PRO A 333 20.92 10.83 5.82
N HIS A 334 20.87 11.84 6.71
CA HIS A 334 21.18 11.69 8.13
C HIS A 334 19.97 11.41 9.03
N ALA A 335 18.75 11.31 8.43
CA ALA A 335 17.50 11.08 9.14
C ALA A 335 16.55 10.20 8.32
N VAL A 336 17.09 9.14 7.69
CA VAL A 336 16.37 8.26 6.76
C VAL A 336 15.13 7.65 7.40
N GLU A 337 15.20 7.20 8.66
CA GLU A 337 14.07 6.60 9.38
C GLU A 337 12.91 7.60 9.56
N ILE A 338 13.24 8.86 9.91
CA ILE A 338 12.22 9.92 10.07
C ILE A 338 11.61 10.27 8.71
N ALA A 339 12.44 10.37 7.67
CA ALA A 339 11.97 10.64 6.31
C ALA A 339 11.04 9.53 5.80
N ALA A 340 11.37 8.26 6.07
CA ALA A 340 10.55 7.12 5.74
C ALA A 340 9.22 7.13 6.52
N ALA A 341 9.24 7.43 7.81
CA ALA A 341 8.03 7.51 8.63
C ALA A 341 7.10 8.65 8.17
N LEU A 342 7.64 9.82 7.85
CA LEU A 342 6.87 10.94 7.29
C LEU A 342 6.28 10.57 5.93
N TYR A 343 7.05 9.89 5.07
CA TYR A 343 6.58 9.39 3.79
C TYR A 343 5.38 8.45 3.97
N VAL A 344 5.49 7.45 4.83
CA VAL A 344 4.41 6.49 5.10
C VAL A 344 3.17 7.20 5.65
N GLY A 345 3.35 8.16 6.56
CA GLY A 345 2.24 8.96 7.10
C GLY A 345 1.51 9.73 6.00
N VAL A 346 2.24 10.48 5.16
CA VAL A 346 1.65 11.27 4.06
C VAL A 346 1.09 10.36 2.97
N PHE A 347 1.70 9.21 2.70
CA PHE A 347 1.17 8.22 1.76
C PHE A 347 -0.22 7.74 2.19
N ASN A 348 -0.40 7.40 3.45
CA ASN A 348 -1.69 6.99 4.01
C ASN A 348 -2.71 8.13 4.05
N ILE A 349 -2.30 9.37 4.34
CA ILE A 349 -3.14 10.55 4.19
C ILE A 349 -3.59 10.70 2.74
N GLY A 350 -2.70 10.47 1.77
CA GLY A 350 -3.02 10.47 0.35
C GLY A 350 -4.07 9.44 -0.02
N ILE A 351 -3.95 8.19 0.46
CA ILE A 351 -4.97 7.14 0.28
C ILE A 351 -6.32 7.62 0.84
N ALA A 352 -6.33 8.10 2.07
CA ALA A 352 -7.54 8.51 2.76
C ALA A 352 -8.25 9.66 2.04
N LEU A 353 -7.52 10.73 1.73
CA LEU A 353 -8.08 11.90 1.05
C LEU A 353 -8.52 11.55 -0.38
N GLY A 354 -7.70 10.81 -1.13
CA GLY A 354 -8.03 10.40 -2.49
C GLY A 354 -9.31 9.56 -2.55
N SER A 355 -9.37 8.49 -1.75
CA SER A 355 -10.55 7.62 -1.71
C SER A 355 -11.81 8.34 -1.23
N TRP A 356 -11.69 9.21 -0.21
CA TRP A 356 -12.82 9.98 0.31
C TRP A 356 -13.33 11.00 -0.71
N THR A 357 -12.45 11.84 -1.24
CA THR A 357 -12.84 12.84 -2.26
C THR A 357 -13.35 12.18 -3.53
N GLY A 358 -12.71 11.07 -3.95
CA GLY A 358 -13.19 10.26 -5.06
C GLY A 358 -14.61 9.76 -4.85
N GLY A 359 -14.94 9.29 -3.63
CA GLY A 359 -16.28 8.86 -3.27
C GLY A 359 -17.32 9.96 -3.39
N GLN A 360 -17.04 11.15 -2.83
CA GLN A 360 -17.93 12.29 -2.94
C GLN A 360 -18.17 12.71 -4.40
N VAL A 361 -17.12 12.67 -5.21
CA VAL A 361 -17.23 13.04 -6.63
C VAL A 361 -17.96 11.96 -7.44
N VAL A 362 -17.73 10.69 -7.17
CA VAL A 362 -18.44 9.59 -7.83
C VAL A 362 -19.95 9.68 -7.58
N ASP A 363 -20.34 9.94 -6.34
CA ASP A 363 -21.76 10.03 -5.95
C ASP A 363 -22.45 11.30 -6.49
N SER A 364 -21.71 12.43 -6.62
CA SER A 364 -22.28 13.72 -7.04
C SER A 364 -22.12 14.02 -8.53
N ALA A 365 -21.01 13.63 -9.15
CA ALA A 365 -20.62 14.04 -10.51
C ALA A 365 -20.15 12.87 -11.40
N GLY A 366 -20.11 11.66 -10.85
CA GLY A 366 -19.82 10.43 -11.58
C GLY A 366 -18.33 10.10 -11.76
N LEU A 367 -18.10 8.88 -12.28
CA LEU A 367 -16.75 8.29 -12.46
C LEU A 367 -15.84 9.10 -13.40
N ILE A 368 -16.40 9.68 -14.46
CA ILE A 368 -15.62 10.45 -15.46
C ILE A 368 -15.03 11.71 -14.82
N THR A 369 -15.81 12.42 -14.00
CA THR A 369 -15.34 13.61 -13.28
C THR A 369 -14.22 13.25 -12.30
N THR A 370 -14.34 12.09 -11.64
CA THR A 370 -13.30 11.56 -10.73
C THR A 370 -11.99 11.32 -11.48
N LEU A 371 -12.03 10.77 -12.70
CA LEU A 371 -10.84 10.60 -13.54
C LEU A 371 -10.17 11.93 -13.90
N TRP A 372 -10.94 12.96 -14.24
CA TRP A 372 -10.39 14.29 -14.55
C TRP A 372 -9.71 14.91 -13.34
N LEU A 373 -10.30 14.81 -12.15
CA LEU A 373 -9.67 15.33 -10.93
C LEU A 373 -8.40 14.58 -10.56
N ALA A 374 -8.39 13.25 -10.73
CA ALA A 374 -7.19 12.44 -10.57
C ALA A 374 -6.08 12.88 -11.55
N GLY A 375 -6.44 13.14 -12.81
CA GLY A 375 -5.55 13.71 -13.82
C GLY A 375 -5.02 15.10 -13.44
N GLY A 376 -5.87 15.94 -12.84
CA GLY A 376 -5.49 17.24 -12.30
C GLY A 376 -4.40 17.15 -11.22
N CYS A 377 -4.55 16.22 -10.27
CA CYS A 377 -3.51 15.94 -9.27
C CYS A 377 -2.20 15.49 -9.93
N ALA A 378 -2.28 14.60 -10.93
CA ALA A 378 -1.10 14.14 -11.67
C ALA A 378 -0.44 15.26 -12.48
N ALA A 379 -1.20 16.18 -13.05
CA ALA A 379 -0.68 17.37 -13.76
C ALA A 379 0.11 18.27 -12.82
N VAL A 380 -0.44 18.59 -11.64
CA VAL A 380 0.26 19.39 -10.62
C VAL A 380 1.52 18.66 -10.14
N ALA A 381 1.43 17.33 -9.94
CA ALA A 381 2.58 16.51 -9.57
C ALA A 381 3.68 16.52 -10.65
N LEU A 382 3.29 16.51 -11.94
CA LEU A 382 4.23 16.62 -13.05
C LEU A 382 4.95 17.96 -13.05
N LEU A 383 4.22 19.07 -12.89
CA LEU A 383 4.82 20.43 -12.79
C LEU A 383 5.78 20.53 -11.60
N LEU A 384 5.41 19.94 -10.46
CA LEU A 384 6.28 19.93 -9.28
C LEU A 384 7.54 19.09 -9.53
N SER A 385 7.42 17.93 -10.20
CA SER A 385 8.57 17.07 -10.53
C SER A 385 9.55 17.72 -11.51
N LEU A 386 9.07 18.57 -12.41
CA LEU A 386 9.91 19.41 -13.27
C LEU A 386 10.80 20.37 -12.48
N SER A 387 10.30 20.92 -11.36
CA SER A 387 11.13 21.75 -10.48
C SER A 387 12.23 20.95 -9.77
N MET A 388 11.97 19.65 -9.50
CA MET A 388 12.95 18.76 -8.85
C MET A 388 14.15 18.45 -9.74
N THR A 389 13.98 18.38 -11.07
CA THR A 389 15.09 18.19 -12.01
C THR A 389 16.11 19.33 -11.94
N ARG A 390 15.64 20.56 -11.73
CA ARG A 390 16.52 21.72 -11.54
C ARG A 390 17.32 21.63 -10.24
N ILE A 391 16.70 21.11 -9.17
CA ILE A 391 17.34 20.91 -7.86
C ILE A 391 18.40 19.79 -7.93
N GLU A 392 18.15 18.75 -8.71
CA GLU A 392 19.07 17.60 -8.88
C GLU A 392 20.29 18.02 -9.75
N ASN A 393 20.07 18.78 -10.83
CA ASN A 393 21.12 19.19 -11.75
C ASN A 393 22.09 20.25 -11.15
N ASN A 394 21.60 21.14 -10.27
CA ASN A 394 22.45 22.13 -9.57
C ASN A 394 23.43 21.52 -8.56
N LYS A 395 23.47 20.21 -8.39
CA LYS A 395 24.47 19.49 -7.55
C LYS A 395 25.60 18.87 -8.35
N ILE A 396 25.51 18.87 -9.68
CA ILE A 396 26.48 18.22 -10.58
C ILE A 396 27.40 19.29 -11.22
N GLY A 397 27.11 20.56 -11.07
CA GLY A 397 27.98 21.71 -11.39
C GLY A 397 28.56 22.32 -10.11
#